data_197d205374f78fb482ed63d79fa2448d
#
_entry.id   197d205374f78fb482ed63d79fa2448d
#
_cell.length_a   1.000
_cell.length_b   1.000
_cell.length_c   1.000
_cell.angle_alpha   90.00
_cell.angle_beta   90.00
_cell.angle_gamma   90.00
#
_symmetry.space_group_name_H-M   'P 1'
#
loop_
_entity.id
_entity.type
_entity.pdbx_description
1 polymer ?
#
loop_
_entity_poly.entity_id
_entity_poly.type
_entity_poly.pdbx_seq_one_letter_code
_entity_poly.pdbx_strand_id
1 'polypeptide(L)'
;MSERKKLPRIMICGTGSGCGKTAVVMALCSVLVRRNLDVKPYKCGPDYIDAMYHSRITKNSAANLDLYFCNKQELVSLMCSSAKNADIAVIEGVMGFYDGIGNTSRASSYEISEATQTPVILVVNPEGMARSVAALVRGYLSLEENHIAGIIFNGIKPGMYSFYKNITEKETGIKVFGYIPYIKDIELESRHLGLMTASEISDFDKKINILAETADKTLDIEEIIRTAENTAELSYSIPDISCGEKFTLAVAKDKAFCFYYSENLELFEKLGADIEYFSPLDDKELPYNADGIYLGGGYPEIYA
;
A
#
# COMPACT_ATOMS: atom_id res chain seq x y z
N MET A 1 20.83 19.23 0.17
CA MET A 1 21.89 18.27 -0.21
C MET A 1 21.23 17.01 -0.70
N SER A 2 21.78 16.34 -1.73
CA SER A 2 21.28 15.03 -2.18
C SER A 2 21.78 13.96 -1.22
N GLU A 3 20.86 13.18 -0.68
CA GLU A 3 21.12 12.04 0.18
C GLU A 3 20.94 10.73 -0.59
N ARG A 4 21.48 9.63 -0.06
CA ARG A 4 21.25 8.29 -0.61
C ARG A 4 20.72 7.39 0.48
N LYS A 5 19.77 6.54 0.10
CA LYS A 5 19.15 5.58 1.01
C LYS A 5 19.05 4.20 0.36
N LYS A 6 19.61 3.21 1.04
CA LYS A 6 19.31 1.81 0.78
C LYS A 6 18.00 1.49 1.51
N LEU A 7 16.95 1.24 0.76
CA LEU A 7 15.64 0.86 1.29
C LEU A 7 15.19 -0.40 0.57
N PRO A 8 15.27 -1.58 1.22
CA PRO A 8 14.63 -2.78 0.72
C PRO A 8 13.16 -2.52 0.44
N ARG A 9 12.67 -2.84 -0.77
CA ARG A 9 11.32 -2.48 -1.16
C ARG A 9 10.73 -3.43 -2.18
N ILE A 10 9.43 -3.61 -2.09
CA ILE A 10 8.65 -4.45 -3.01
C ILE A 10 7.30 -3.80 -3.28
N MET A 11 6.81 -3.90 -4.50
CA MET A 11 5.48 -3.40 -4.87
C MET A 11 4.57 -4.56 -5.25
N ILE A 12 3.37 -4.58 -4.71
CA ILE A 12 2.33 -5.56 -5.01
C ILE A 12 1.30 -4.89 -5.90
N CYS A 13 1.27 -5.27 -7.16
CA CYS A 13 0.34 -4.75 -8.16
C CYS A 13 -0.63 -5.82 -8.62
N GLY A 14 -1.64 -5.46 -9.37
CA GLY A 14 -2.64 -6.40 -9.85
C GLY A 14 -2.88 -6.31 -11.35
N THR A 15 -3.49 -7.35 -11.89
CA THR A 15 -3.98 -7.36 -13.28
C THR A 15 -5.26 -6.55 -13.47
N GLY A 16 -5.80 -5.95 -12.40
CA GLY A 16 -6.99 -5.10 -12.42
C GLY A 16 -7.49 -4.84 -11.01
N SER A 17 -8.58 -4.07 -10.92
CA SER A 17 -9.31 -3.92 -9.66
C SER A 17 -9.95 -5.26 -9.26
N GLY A 18 -10.05 -5.52 -7.95
CA GLY A 18 -10.68 -6.73 -7.42
C GLY A 18 -9.86 -8.03 -7.55
N CYS A 19 -8.63 -8.00 -8.09
CA CYS A 19 -7.79 -9.21 -8.17
C CYS A 19 -7.20 -9.66 -6.81
N GLY A 20 -7.42 -8.88 -5.73
CA GLY A 20 -7.03 -9.22 -4.35
C GLY A 20 -5.70 -8.67 -3.89
N LYS A 21 -5.22 -7.57 -4.48
CA LYS A 21 -3.99 -6.86 -4.05
C LYS A 21 -3.96 -6.62 -2.55
N THR A 22 -5.00 -5.96 -2.03
CA THR A 22 -5.11 -5.58 -0.61
C THR A 22 -4.97 -6.78 0.31
N ALA A 23 -5.64 -7.91 0.00
CA ALA A 23 -5.52 -9.14 0.78
C ALA A 23 -4.09 -9.71 0.76
N VAL A 24 -3.42 -9.69 -0.40
CA VAL A 24 -2.03 -10.13 -0.53
C VAL A 24 -1.08 -9.22 0.25
N VAL A 25 -1.27 -7.89 0.19
CA VAL A 25 -0.45 -6.94 0.94
C VAL A 25 -0.66 -7.08 2.43
N MET A 26 -1.91 -7.19 2.90
CA MET A 26 -2.22 -7.42 4.31
C MET A 26 -1.58 -8.72 4.81
N ALA A 27 -1.67 -9.80 4.03
CA ALA A 27 -1.05 -11.07 4.33
C ALA A 27 0.48 -10.95 4.42
N LEU A 28 1.12 -10.34 3.43
CA LEU A 28 2.57 -10.15 3.39
C LEU A 28 3.05 -9.28 4.56
N CYS A 29 2.46 -8.10 4.77
CA CYS A 29 2.81 -7.23 5.89
C CYS A 29 2.69 -7.96 7.24
N SER A 30 1.63 -8.75 7.42
CA SER A 30 1.43 -9.50 8.66
C SER A 30 2.50 -10.56 8.91
N VAL A 31 2.94 -11.27 7.87
CA VAL A 31 4.05 -12.25 7.99
C VAL A 31 5.37 -11.53 8.30
N LEU A 32 5.67 -10.43 7.60
CA LEU A 32 6.90 -9.68 7.81
C LEU A 32 6.99 -9.13 9.25
N VAL A 33 5.88 -8.56 9.76
CA VAL A 33 5.79 -8.10 11.15
C VAL A 33 5.99 -9.25 12.15
N ARG A 34 5.40 -10.44 11.92
CA ARG A 34 5.62 -11.63 12.75
C ARG A 34 7.07 -12.10 12.75
N ARG A 35 7.81 -11.80 11.69
CA ARG A 35 9.26 -12.06 11.58
C ARG A 35 10.10 -10.95 12.21
N ASN A 36 9.47 -10.03 12.94
CA ASN A 36 10.09 -8.88 13.63
C ASN A 36 10.77 -7.88 12.69
N LEU A 37 10.30 -7.77 11.43
CA LEU A 37 10.74 -6.72 10.53
C LEU A 37 9.92 -5.44 10.77
N ASP A 38 10.59 -4.30 10.76
CA ASP A 38 9.96 -2.99 10.76
C ASP A 38 9.50 -2.68 9.32
N VAL A 39 8.19 -2.79 9.09
CA VAL A 39 7.58 -2.67 7.75
C VAL A 39 7.00 -1.28 7.58
N LYS A 40 7.50 -0.52 6.60
CA LYS A 40 6.86 0.74 6.17
C LYS A 40 5.90 0.48 5.02
N PRO A 41 4.60 0.63 5.23
CA PRO A 41 3.61 0.47 4.17
C PRO A 41 3.43 1.74 3.35
N TYR A 42 3.16 1.55 2.06
CA TYR A 42 2.79 2.59 1.11
C TYR A 42 1.58 2.17 0.29
N LYS A 43 0.79 3.14 -0.13
CA LYS A 43 -0.32 2.95 -1.06
C LYS A 43 -0.16 3.86 -2.27
N CYS A 44 -0.27 3.32 -3.48
CA CYS A 44 -0.32 4.13 -4.70
C CYS A 44 -1.67 4.83 -4.82
N GLY A 45 -1.64 6.11 -5.21
CA GLY A 45 -2.83 6.91 -5.43
C GLY A 45 -3.55 7.38 -4.15
N PRO A 46 -4.71 8.04 -4.30
CA PRO A 46 -5.41 8.73 -3.21
C PRO A 46 -6.38 7.81 -2.45
N ASP A 47 -5.89 6.70 -1.93
CA ASP A 47 -6.67 5.71 -1.17
C ASP A 47 -6.35 5.81 0.32
N TYR A 48 -7.37 6.13 1.13
CA TYR A 48 -7.24 6.23 2.58
C TYR A 48 -7.49 4.91 3.31
N ILE A 49 -8.38 4.07 2.79
CA ILE A 49 -8.90 2.90 3.51
C ILE A 49 -7.88 1.77 3.54
N ASP A 50 -7.30 1.42 2.38
CA ASP A 50 -6.23 0.42 2.31
C ASP A 50 -5.03 0.85 3.16
N ALA A 51 -4.67 2.14 3.13
CA ALA A 51 -3.63 2.73 3.96
C ALA A 51 -3.89 2.55 5.48
N MET A 52 -5.16 2.65 5.92
CA MET A 52 -5.53 2.39 7.32
C MET A 52 -5.34 0.92 7.72
N TYR A 53 -5.69 -0.03 6.84
CA TYR A 53 -5.44 -1.45 7.10
C TYR A 53 -3.96 -1.74 7.28
N HIS A 54 -3.15 -1.22 6.36
CA HIS A 54 -1.69 -1.42 6.41
C HIS A 54 -1.08 -0.79 7.64
N SER A 55 -1.50 0.42 8.00
CA SER A 55 -1.04 1.11 9.22
C SER A 55 -1.37 0.32 10.48
N ARG A 56 -2.57 -0.24 10.57
CA ARG A 56 -2.99 -1.05 11.73
C ARG A 56 -2.18 -2.34 11.86
N ILE A 57 -1.86 -2.99 10.72
CA ILE A 57 -1.09 -4.24 10.69
C ILE A 57 0.37 -3.99 11.06
N THR A 58 0.98 -3.00 10.45
CA THR A 58 2.42 -2.74 10.60
C THR A 58 2.75 -1.89 11.83
N LYS A 59 1.76 -1.21 12.41
CA LYS A 59 1.90 -0.17 13.45
C LYS A 59 2.75 1.02 13.01
N ASN A 60 3.02 1.12 11.71
CA ASN A 60 3.63 2.26 11.05
C ASN A 60 2.57 2.98 10.23
N SER A 61 2.58 4.30 10.27
CA SER A 61 1.70 5.10 9.41
C SER A 61 1.99 4.80 7.94
N ALA A 62 0.97 4.41 7.18
CA ALA A 62 1.10 4.25 5.74
C ALA A 62 1.20 5.63 5.07
N ALA A 63 1.99 5.71 4.01
CA ALA A 63 2.12 6.91 3.20
C ALA A 63 1.53 6.69 1.80
N ASN A 64 1.00 7.75 1.19
CA ASN A 64 0.48 7.66 -0.16
C ASN A 64 1.52 8.14 -1.19
N LEU A 65 1.73 7.33 -2.22
CA LEU A 65 2.60 7.65 -3.35
C LEU A 65 1.73 8.01 -4.55
N ASP A 66 1.71 9.27 -4.95
CA ASP A 66 0.81 9.72 -6.00
C ASP A 66 1.50 10.71 -6.97
N LEU A 67 1.73 10.27 -8.20
CA LEU A 67 2.32 11.08 -9.28
C LEU A 67 1.30 12.06 -9.91
N TYR A 68 0.07 12.10 -9.44
CA TYR A 68 -0.86 13.16 -9.79
C TYR A 68 -0.55 14.47 -9.06
N PHE A 69 -0.14 14.36 -7.79
CA PHE A 69 0.12 15.51 -6.90
C PHE A 69 1.58 15.92 -6.83
N CYS A 70 2.52 15.00 -7.08
CA CYS A 70 3.94 15.30 -7.01
C CYS A 70 4.71 14.76 -8.21
N ASN A 71 5.87 15.34 -8.49
CA ASN A 71 6.78 14.82 -9.50
C ASN A 71 7.58 13.60 -8.98
N LYS A 72 8.29 12.92 -9.88
CA LYS A 72 9.06 11.70 -9.55
C LYS A 72 10.09 11.93 -8.43
N GLN A 73 10.78 13.06 -8.44
CA GLN A 73 11.80 13.38 -7.43
C GLN A 73 11.18 13.66 -6.07
N GLU A 74 10.08 14.37 -6.01
CA GLU A 74 9.31 14.64 -4.79
C GLU A 74 8.74 13.34 -4.21
N LEU A 75 8.18 12.45 -5.05
CA LEU A 75 7.67 11.15 -4.65
C LEU A 75 8.76 10.28 -4.03
N VAL A 76 9.95 10.19 -4.67
CA VAL A 76 11.09 9.45 -4.12
C VAL A 76 11.55 10.06 -2.80
N SER A 77 11.58 11.40 -2.70
CA SER A 77 11.96 12.10 -1.47
C SER A 77 10.98 11.83 -0.33
N LEU A 78 9.67 11.85 -0.60
CA LEU A 78 8.62 11.50 0.35
C LEU A 78 8.78 10.04 0.80
N MET A 79 8.96 9.12 -0.13
CA MET A 79 9.16 7.70 0.17
C MET A 79 10.39 7.49 1.07
N CYS A 80 11.53 8.07 0.72
CA CYS A 80 12.77 7.90 1.48
C CYS A 80 12.71 8.54 2.86
N SER A 81 12.14 9.73 2.98
CA SER A 81 12.04 10.45 4.26
C SER A 81 11.05 9.78 5.22
N SER A 82 9.88 9.35 4.72
CA SER A 82 8.86 8.71 5.54
C SER A 82 9.22 7.27 5.95
N ALA A 83 10.12 6.59 5.23
CA ALA A 83 10.57 5.24 5.59
C ALA A 83 11.40 5.21 6.88
N LYS A 84 11.94 6.34 7.33
CA LYS A 84 12.77 6.42 8.56
C LYS A 84 13.82 5.28 8.60
N ASN A 85 13.71 4.37 9.55
CA ASN A 85 14.62 3.23 9.74
C ASN A 85 13.96 1.87 9.45
N ALA A 86 12.90 1.85 8.67
CA ALA A 86 12.21 0.61 8.34
C ALA A 86 13.14 -0.39 7.64
N ASP A 87 12.98 -1.67 7.97
CA ASP A 87 13.74 -2.77 7.38
C ASP A 87 13.32 -3.04 5.94
N ILE A 88 12.03 -2.86 5.65
CA ILE A 88 11.44 -3.10 4.34
C ILE A 88 10.23 -2.19 4.07
N ALA A 89 10.13 -1.69 2.84
CA ALA A 89 8.97 -0.99 2.33
C ALA A 89 8.09 -1.93 1.51
N VAL A 90 6.79 -1.95 1.81
CA VAL A 90 5.78 -2.69 1.04
C VAL A 90 4.82 -1.69 0.44
N ILE A 91 4.72 -1.67 -0.89
CA ILE A 91 3.91 -0.72 -1.65
C ILE A 91 2.72 -1.46 -2.26
N GLU A 92 1.51 -1.02 -1.97
CA GLU A 92 0.32 -1.51 -2.68
C GLU A 92 0.01 -0.64 -3.89
N GLY A 93 -0.10 -1.26 -5.06
CA GLY A 93 -0.54 -0.62 -6.29
C GLY A 93 -2.02 -0.24 -6.28
N VAL A 94 -2.41 0.61 -7.21
CA VAL A 94 -3.80 1.02 -7.46
C VAL A 94 -4.29 0.44 -8.78
N MET A 95 -5.57 0.09 -8.89
CA MET A 95 -6.21 -0.46 -10.10
C MET A 95 -5.42 -1.61 -10.74
N GLY A 96 -5.31 -1.71 -12.05
CA GLY A 96 -4.35 -2.56 -12.75
C GLY A 96 -2.98 -1.88 -12.85
N PHE A 97 -1.93 -2.66 -13.02
CA PHE A 97 -0.56 -2.18 -12.99
C PHE A 97 -0.28 -1.01 -13.94
N TYR A 98 -0.83 -1.07 -15.14
CA TYR A 98 -0.67 -0.05 -16.17
C TYR A 98 -1.79 0.98 -16.22
N ASP A 99 -2.84 0.83 -15.38
CA ASP A 99 -3.98 1.73 -15.39
C ASP A 99 -3.65 3.06 -14.72
N GLY A 100 -3.68 4.13 -15.48
CA GLY A 100 -3.41 5.48 -15.04
C GLY A 100 -4.49 6.46 -15.45
N ILE A 101 -4.12 7.72 -15.64
CA ILE A 101 -5.05 8.78 -15.99
C ILE A 101 -5.55 8.59 -17.43
N GLY A 102 -6.87 8.47 -17.56
CA GLY A 102 -7.52 8.23 -18.84
C GLY A 102 -7.13 6.87 -19.41
N ASN A 103 -6.56 6.83 -20.61
CA ASN A 103 -6.10 5.62 -21.29
C ASN A 103 -4.56 5.56 -21.39
N THR A 104 -3.88 6.10 -20.39
CA THR A 104 -2.41 6.16 -20.33
C THR A 104 -1.89 5.49 -19.07
N SER A 105 -0.60 5.19 -19.01
CA SER A 105 0.09 4.71 -17.81
C SER A 105 0.55 5.85 -16.88
N ARG A 106 0.14 7.10 -17.15
CA ARG A 106 0.51 8.25 -16.31
C ARG A 106 -0.13 8.12 -14.93
N ALA A 107 0.66 8.34 -13.88
CA ALA A 107 0.29 8.19 -12.47
C ALA A 107 -0.23 6.79 -12.11
N SER A 108 0.07 5.76 -12.92
CA SER A 108 -0.21 4.36 -12.62
C SER A 108 0.80 3.78 -11.62
N SER A 109 0.49 2.57 -11.12
CA SER A 109 1.44 1.78 -10.33
C SER A 109 2.72 1.48 -11.12
N TYR A 110 2.63 1.31 -12.42
CA TYR A 110 3.78 1.16 -13.33
C TYR A 110 4.71 2.37 -13.24
N GLU A 111 4.19 3.60 -13.45
CA GLU A 111 5.03 4.80 -13.43
C GLU A 111 5.66 5.05 -12.05
N ILE A 112 4.98 4.68 -10.96
CA ILE A 112 5.53 4.74 -9.60
C ILE A 112 6.64 3.70 -9.43
N SER A 113 6.49 2.47 -9.96
CA SER A 113 7.52 1.44 -9.89
C SER A 113 8.79 1.86 -10.62
N GLU A 114 8.65 2.52 -11.79
CA GLU A 114 9.76 3.09 -12.55
C GLU A 114 10.46 4.22 -11.79
N ALA A 115 9.67 5.17 -11.25
CA ALA A 115 10.22 6.30 -10.50
C ALA A 115 11.00 5.87 -9.25
N THR A 116 10.55 4.82 -8.59
CA THR A 116 11.14 4.29 -7.37
C THR A 116 12.09 3.11 -7.60
N GLN A 117 12.24 2.65 -8.85
CA GLN A 117 13.02 1.46 -9.21
C GLN A 117 12.67 0.26 -8.30
N THR A 118 11.38 0.02 -8.12
CA THR A 118 10.87 -0.99 -7.20
C THR A 118 10.47 -2.25 -7.95
N PRO A 119 11.00 -3.43 -7.58
CA PRO A 119 10.54 -4.70 -8.14
C PRO A 119 9.07 -4.94 -7.79
N VAL A 120 8.34 -5.46 -8.78
CA VAL A 120 6.89 -5.65 -8.72
C VAL A 120 6.55 -7.13 -8.65
N ILE A 121 5.68 -7.49 -7.74
CA ILE A 121 4.99 -8.78 -7.75
C ILE A 121 3.57 -8.54 -8.27
N LEU A 122 3.23 -9.19 -9.37
CA LEU A 122 1.92 -9.06 -9.99
C LEU A 122 0.96 -10.09 -9.39
N VAL A 123 -0.13 -9.62 -8.81
CA VAL A 123 -1.22 -10.47 -8.29
C VAL A 123 -2.16 -10.82 -9.44
N VAL A 124 -2.34 -12.10 -9.64
CA VAL A 124 -3.19 -12.66 -10.71
C VAL A 124 -4.27 -13.54 -10.09
N ASN A 125 -5.53 -13.22 -10.38
CA ASN A 125 -6.64 -14.14 -10.14
C ASN A 125 -6.91 -14.91 -11.44
N PRO A 126 -6.57 -16.22 -11.52
CA PRO A 126 -6.71 -17.01 -12.73
C PRO A 126 -8.07 -17.71 -12.81
N GLU A 127 -9.10 -17.22 -12.14
CA GLU A 127 -10.42 -17.84 -12.14
C GLU A 127 -10.96 -18.00 -13.58
N GLY A 128 -11.45 -19.19 -13.89
CA GLY A 128 -11.92 -19.54 -15.23
C GLY A 128 -10.84 -19.71 -16.29
N MET A 129 -9.57 -19.59 -15.94
CA MET A 129 -8.43 -19.73 -16.86
C MET A 129 -7.76 -21.10 -16.74
N ALA A 130 -7.16 -21.54 -17.84
CA ALA A 130 -6.19 -22.64 -17.88
C ALA A 130 -4.87 -22.06 -18.45
N ARG A 131 -4.46 -22.49 -19.65
CA ARG A 131 -3.26 -21.97 -20.31
C ARG A 131 -3.32 -20.46 -20.60
N SER A 132 -4.50 -19.89 -20.69
CA SER A 132 -4.70 -18.45 -20.93
C SER A 132 -4.10 -17.56 -19.86
N VAL A 133 -3.85 -18.06 -18.63
CA VAL A 133 -3.14 -17.31 -17.59
C VAL A 133 -1.71 -16.92 -18.04
N ALA A 134 -1.03 -17.80 -18.76
CA ALA A 134 0.31 -17.50 -19.29
C ALA A 134 0.27 -16.41 -20.38
N ALA A 135 -0.78 -16.38 -21.21
CA ALA A 135 -0.97 -15.30 -22.19
C ALA A 135 -1.23 -13.95 -21.51
N LEU A 136 -2.05 -13.93 -20.44
CA LEU A 136 -2.29 -12.74 -19.62
C LEU A 136 -0.97 -12.23 -19.02
N VAL A 137 -0.22 -13.09 -18.34
CA VAL A 137 1.04 -12.72 -17.70
C VAL A 137 2.07 -12.23 -18.75
N ARG A 138 2.17 -12.91 -19.90
CA ARG A 138 3.05 -12.48 -20.99
C ARG A 138 2.69 -11.08 -21.50
N GLY A 139 1.41 -10.75 -21.59
CA GLY A 139 0.95 -9.41 -21.96
C GLY A 139 1.49 -8.35 -21.01
N TYR A 140 1.40 -8.59 -19.69
CA TYR A 140 1.95 -7.67 -18.69
C TYR A 140 3.48 -7.55 -18.75
N LEU A 141 4.20 -8.62 -19.05
CA LEU A 141 5.67 -8.61 -19.18
C LEU A 141 6.18 -7.92 -20.44
N SER A 142 5.33 -7.78 -21.47
CA SER A 142 5.77 -7.31 -22.80
C SER A 142 5.16 -5.98 -23.23
N LEU A 143 4.22 -5.41 -22.47
CA LEU A 143 3.54 -4.16 -22.87
C LEU A 143 4.49 -2.96 -22.80
N GLU A 144 5.28 -2.87 -21.74
CA GLU A 144 6.29 -1.84 -21.50
C GLU A 144 7.53 -2.52 -20.88
N GLU A 145 8.70 -1.89 -20.96
CA GLU A 145 9.83 -2.27 -20.13
C GLU A 145 9.47 -2.04 -18.65
N ASN A 146 9.65 -3.04 -17.79
CA ASN A 146 9.10 -2.99 -16.44
C ASN A 146 9.92 -3.77 -15.42
N HIS A 147 9.58 -3.62 -14.14
CA HIS A 147 10.25 -4.25 -13.00
C HIS A 147 9.48 -5.46 -12.44
N ILE A 148 8.62 -6.14 -13.21
CA ILE A 148 7.90 -7.32 -12.73
C ILE A 148 8.91 -8.44 -12.45
N ALA A 149 9.08 -8.76 -11.17
CA ALA A 149 10.01 -9.77 -10.67
C ALA A 149 9.35 -11.14 -10.45
N GLY A 150 8.02 -11.17 -10.32
CA GLY A 150 7.30 -12.42 -10.10
C GLY A 150 5.79 -12.27 -9.96
N ILE A 151 5.15 -13.42 -9.74
CA ILE A 151 3.69 -13.56 -9.68
C ILE A 151 3.27 -14.16 -8.35
N ILE A 152 2.17 -13.66 -7.79
CA ILE A 152 1.38 -14.33 -6.75
C ILE A 152 -0.01 -14.60 -7.31
N PHE A 153 -0.46 -15.86 -7.21
CA PHE A 153 -1.84 -16.18 -7.53
C PHE A 153 -2.75 -15.93 -6.34
N ASN A 154 -3.89 -15.31 -6.58
CA ASN A 154 -4.91 -15.07 -5.54
C ASN A 154 -6.22 -15.77 -5.88
N GLY A 155 -6.92 -16.28 -4.85
CA GLY A 155 -8.24 -16.89 -4.98
C GLY A 155 -8.23 -18.32 -5.55
N ILE A 156 -7.08 -18.99 -5.63
CA ILE A 156 -6.98 -20.32 -6.22
C ILE A 156 -7.20 -21.43 -5.17
N LYS A 157 -7.69 -22.58 -5.65
CA LYS A 157 -7.71 -23.81 -4.84
C LYS A 157 -6.28 -24.35 -4.70
N PRO A 158 -5.87 -24.84 -3.51
CA PRO A 158 -4.50 -25.34 -3.28
C PRO A 158 -4.04 -26.40 -4.31
N GLY A 159 -4.92 -27.33 -4.70
CA GLY A 159 -4.62 -28.35 -5.70
C GLY A 159 -4.33 -27.83 -7.12
N MET A 160 -4.68 -26.56 -7.41
CA MET A 160 -4.42 -25.93 -8.70
C MET A 160 -3.09 -25.19 -8.75
N TYR A 161 -2.43 -24.98 -7.63
CA TYR A 161 -1.22 -24.17 -7.57
C TYR A 161 -0.11 -24.69 -8.48
N SER A 162 0.23 -25.99 -8.38
CA SER A 162 1.28 -26.60 -9.20
C SER A 162 0.99 -26.48 -10.70
N PHE A 163 -0.28 -26.57 -11.10
CA PHE A 163 -0.69 -26.39 -12.49
C PHE A 163 -0.41 -24.97 -12.98
N TYR A 164 -0.89 -23.95 -12.24
CA TYR A 164 -0.68 -22.56 -12.62
C TYR A 164 0.79 -22.15 -12.56
N LYS A 165 1.51 -22.58 -11.52
CA LYS A 165 2.93 -22.31 -11.40
C LYS A 165 3.70 -22.85 -12.59
N ASN A 166 3.57 -24.16 -12.87
CA ASN A 166 4.33 -24.82 -13.93
C ASN A 166 4.09 -24.20 -15.30
N ILE A 167 2.82 -23.89 -15.63
CA ILE A 167 2.48 -23.33 -16.94
C ILE A 167 2.98 -21.89 -17.06
N THR A 168 2.86 -21.09 -16.00
CA THR A 168 3.32 -19.70 -16.01
C THR A 168 4.84 -19.63 -16.13
N GLU A 169 5.56 -20.31 -15.27
CA GLU A 169 7.03 -20.33 -15.29
C GLU A 169 7.57 -20.85 -16.62
N LYS A 170 7.01 -21.96 -17.14
CA LYS A 170 7.42 -22.55 -18.42
C LYS A 170 7.20 -21.61 -19.61
N GLU A 171 6.05 -20.97 -19.68
CA GLU A 171 5.65 -20.18 -20.86
C GLU A 171 6.19 -18.75 -20.82
N THR A 172 6.48 -18.19 -19.65
CA THR A 172 6.87 -16.80 -19.49
C THR A 172 8.27 -16.59 -18.94
N GLY A 173 8.86 -17.60 -18.30
CA GLY A 173 10.14 -17.50 -17.60
C GLY A 173 10.08 -16.75 -16.28
N ILE A 174 8.92 -16.17 -15.93
CA ILE A 174 8.77 -15.38 -14.69
C ILE A 174 8.52 -16.30 -13.49
N LYS A 175 9.12 -15.99 -12.34
CA LYS A 175 8.97 -16.76 -11.10
C LYS A 175 7.60 -16.60 -10.48
N VAL A 176 7.06 -17.67 -9.90
CA VAL A 176 5.84 -17.64 -9.10
C VAL A 176 6.23 -17.76 -7.62
N PHE A 177 5.97 -16.70 -6.86
CA PHE A 177 6.30 -16.59 -5.43
C PHE A 177 5.29 -17.27 -4.49
N GLY A 178 4.22 -17.84 -5.04
CA GLY A 178 3.23 -18.53 -4.24
C GLY A 178 1.79 -18.16 -4.60
N TYR A 179 0.92 -18.38 -3.64
CA TYR A 179 -0.51 -18.10 -3.81
C TYR A 179 -1.19 -17.79 -2.48
N ILE A 180 -2.30 -17.07 -2.55
CA ILE A 180 -3.28 -16.95 -1.46
C ILE A 180 -4.55 -17.71 -1.91
N PRO A 181 -5.02 -18.70 -1.15
CA PRO A 181 -6.26 -19.40 -1.47
C PRO A 181 -7.47 -18.50 -1.23
N TYR A 182 -8.62 -18.88 -1.81
CA TYR A 182 -9.88 -18.25 -1.41
C TYR A 182 -10.17 -18.59 0.06
N ILE A 183 -10.34 -17.57 0.89
CA ILE A 183 -10.63 -17.71 2.32
C ILE A 183 -11.95 -17.00 2.59
N LYS A 184 -13.02 -17.78 2.78
CA LYS A 184 -14.40 -17.29 2.94
C LYS A 184 -14.57 -16.28 4.08
N ASP A 185 -13.80 -16.46 5.17
CA ASP A 185 -13.94 -15.64 6.38
C ASP A 185 -13.16 -14.31 6.33
N ILE A 186 -12.50 -14.01 5.20
CA ILE A 186 -11.65 -12.82 5.03
C ILE A 186 -12.22 -11.86 3.98
N GLU A 187 -13.46 -12.02 3.57
CA GLU A 187 -14.10 -10.99 2.74
C GLU A 187 -14.11 -9.66 3.51
N LEU A 188 -13.42 -8.67 2.93
CA LEU A 188 -13.51 -7.30 3.42
C LEU A 188 -14.88 -6.77 3.01
N GLU A 189 -15.70 -6.50 4.01
CA GLU A 189 -17.03 -5.97 3.77
C GLU A 189 -16.94 -4.62 3.06
N SER A 190 -17.67 -4.49 1.93
CA SER A 190 -17.79 -3.24 1.20
C SER A 190 -19.08 -2.52 1.56
N ARG A 191 -19.03 -1.20 1.68
CA ARG A 191 -20.20 -0.32 1.75
C ARG A 191 -20.57 0.18 0.36
N HIS A 192 -21.75 0.78 0.23
CA HIS A 192 -22.19 1.41 -1.03
C HIS A 192 -21.23 2.51 -1.53
N LEU A 193 -20.40 3.08 -0.66
CA LEU A 193 -19.42 4.15 -0.95
C LEU A 193 -17.97 3.74 -0.64
N GLY A 194 -17.64 2.45 -0.59
CA GLY A 194 -16.28 1.99 -0.32
C GLY A 194 -16.18 0.91 0.75
N LEU A 195 -14.94 0.58 1.15
CA LEU A 195 -14.66 -0.41 2.19
C LEU A 195 -14.94 0.16 3.59
N MET A 196 -15.20 -0.71 4.56
CA MET A 196 -15.26 -0.32 5.97
C MET A 196 -13.88 0.07 6.47
N THR A 197 -13.79 1.08 7.35
CA THR A 197 -12.50 1.46 7.96
C THR A 197 -11.96 0.33 8.85
N ALA A 198 -10.66 0.29 9.07
CA ALA A 198 -10.03 -0.75 9.88
C ALA A 198 -10.58 -0.83 11.32
N SER A 199 -11.08 0.28 11.86
CA SER A 199 -11.69 0.34 13.21
C SER A 199 -13.10 -0.25 13.28
N GLU A 200 -13.78 -0.36 12.16
CA GLU A 200 -15.16 -0.83 12.05
C GLU A 200 -15.27 -2.33 11.77
N ILE A 201 -14.20 -2.96 11.30
CA ILE A 201 -14.20 -4.40 11.03
C ILE A 201 -14.15 -5.18 12.33
N SER A 202 -15.23 -5.90 12.61
CA SER A 202 -15.25 -6.89 13.69
C SER A 202 -14.22 -7.99 13.42
N ASP A 203 -13.54 -8.46 14.47
CA ASP A 203 -12.55 -9.55 14.37
C ASP A 203 -11.38 -9.29 13.39
N PHE A 204 -11.03 -8.01 13.13
CA PHE A 204 -9.94 -7.65 12.22
C PHE A 204 -8.65 -8.42 12.55
N ASP A 205 -8.24 -8.43 13.82
CA ASP A 205 -6.99 -9.09 14.24
C ASP A 205 -7.04 -10.62 14.03
N LYS A 206 -8.22 -11.25 14.18
CA LYS A 206 -8.43 -12.66 13.87
C LYS A 206 -8.29 -12.93 12.36
N LYS A 207 -8.92 -12.10 11.53
CA LYS A 207 -8.81 -12.19 10.06
C LYS A 207 -7.35 -12.04 9.61
N ILE A 208 -6.63 -11.07 10.17
CA ILE A 208 -5.21 -10.84 9.89
C ILE A 208 -4.35 -12.04 10.32
N ASN A 209 -4.64 -12.66 11.46
CA ASN A 209 -3.93 -13.85 11.91
C ASN A 209 -4.09 -15.02 10.94
N ILE A 210 -5.29 -15.26 10.44
CA ILE A 210 -5.56 -16.31 9.43
C ILE A 210 -4.80 -16.01 8.13
N LEU A 211 -4.81 -14.75 7.67
CA LEU A 211 -4.05 -14.32 6.48
C LEU A 211 -2.56 -14.58 6.64
N ALA A 212 -1.99 -14.17 7.76
CA ALA A 212 -0.57 -14.35 8.05
C ALA A 212 -0.17 -15.83 8.07
N GLU A 213 -0.93 -16.68 8.76
CA GLU A 213 -0.67 -18.13 8.81
C GLU A 213 -0.80 -18.79 7.44
N THR A 214 -1.73 -18.32 6.63
CA THR A 214 -1.90 -18.80 5.27
C THR A 214 -0.72 -18.39 4.40
N ALA A 215 -0.37 -17.11 4.42
CA ALA A 215 0.74 -16.56 3.63
C ALA A 215 2.08 -17.21 3.99
N ASP A 216 2.37 -17.41 5.27
CA ASP A 216 3.61 -18.06 5.71
C ASP A 216 3.76 -19.50 5.19
N LYS A 217 2.64 -20.18 4.91
CA LYS A 217 2.62 -21.54 4.34
C LYS A 217 2.60 -21.58 2.81
N THR A 218 2.13 -20.53 2.16
CA THR A 218 1.81 -20.55 0.73
C THR A 218 2.62 -19.57 -0.12
N LEU A 219 3.31 -18.61 0.50
CA LEU A 219 4.21 -17.68 -0.17
C LEU A 219 5.69 -18.03 0.12
N ASP A 220 6.54 -17.82 -0.86
CA ASP A 220 8.00 -17.86 -0.72
C ASP A 220 8.51 -16.54 -0.13
N ILE A 221 8.28 -16.36 1.18
CA ILE A 221 8.59 -15.11 1.89
C ILE A 221 10.07 -14.77 1.82
N GLU A 222 10.96 -15.78 1.92
CA GLU A 222 12.41 -15.59 1.84
C GLU A 222 12.83 -14.98 0.50
N GLU A 223 12.23 -15.47 -0.58
CA GLU A 223 12.55 -14.96 -1.92
C GLU A 223 11.94 -13.58 -2.16
N ILE A 224 10.77 -13.28 -1.58
CA ILE A 224 10.19 -11.93 -1.60
C ILE A 224 11.11 -10.95 -0.88
N ILE A 225 11.61 -11.29 0.30
CA ILE A 225 12.57 -10.46 1.06
C ILE A 225 13.84 -10.27 0.23
N ARG A 226 14.42 -11.33 -0.31
CA ARG A 226 15.64 -11.26 -1.15
C ARG A 226 15.43 -10.36 -2.36
N THR A 227 14.25 -10.44 -3.00
CA THR A 227 13.91 -9.57 -4.12
C THR A 227 13.85 -8.09 -3.70
N ALA A 228 13.29 -7.80 -2.52
CA ALA A 228 13.25 -6.47 -1.96
C ALA A 228 14.64 -5.93 -1.59
N GLU A 229 15.52 -6.76 -1.05
CA GLU A 229 16.90 -6.40 -0.66
C GLU A 229 17.79 -6.08 -1.86
N ASN A 230 17.52 -6.70 -3.02
CA ASN A 230 18.27 -6.50 -4.27
C ASN A 230 17.96 -5.18 -5.00
N THR A 231 17.30 -4.25 -4.34
CA THR A 231 17.00 -2.93 -4.94
C THR A 231 18.20 -2.00 -4.89
N ALA A 232 18.29 -1.09 -5.86
CA ALA A 232 19.30 -0.04 -5.89
C ALA A 232 19.07 1.01 -4.79
N GLU A 233 20.11 1.73 -4.41
CA GLU A 233 19.98 2.92 -3.57
C GLU A 233 19.19 4.00 -4.30
N LEU A 234 18.34 4.71 -3.55
CA LEU A 234 17.61 5.86 -4.04
C LEU A 234 18.33 7.15 -3.69
N SER A 235 18.43 8.05 -4.66
CA SER A 235 18.92 9.41 -4.44
C SER A 235 17.73 10.33 -4.21
N TYR A 236 17.72 11.09 -3.12
CA TYR A 236 16.61 11.96 -2.75
C TYR A 236 17.11 13.26 -2.11
N SER A 237 16.23 14.23 -2.01
CA SER A 237 16.52 15.50 -1.33
C SER A 237 15.34 15.86 -0.45
N ILE A 238 15.62 16.20 0.80
CA ILE A 238 14.60 16.75 1.70
C ILE A 238 14.57 18.25 1.46
N PRO A 239 13.39 18.83 1.14
CA PRO A 239 13.26 20.28 1.05
C PRO A 239 13.62 20.92 2.40
N ASP A 240 14.37 22.01 2.36
CA ASP A 240 14.59 22.83 3.55
C ASP A 240 13.31 23.62 3.82
N ILE A 241 12.56 23.17 4.83
CA ILE A 241 11.32 23.81 5.22
C ILE A 241 11.64 24.66 6.44
N SER A 242 11.64 25.99 6.25
CA SER A 242 11.78 26.91 7.38
C SER A 242 10.49 26.90 8.22
N CYS A 243 10.65 26.67 9.52
CA CYS A 243 9.55 26.83 10.46
C CYS A 243 9.08 28.30 10.48
N GLY A 244 7.76 28.51 10.33
CA GLY A 244 7.13 29.80 10.52
C GLY A 244 6.92 30.16 12.01
N GLU A 245 6.01 31.08 12.27
CA GLU A 245 5.53 31.33 13.63
C GLU A 245 4.78 30.07 14.15
N LYS A 246 4.90 29.83 15.45
CA LYS A 246 4.15 28.71 16.07
C LYS A 246 2.67 29.04 16.12
N PHE A 247 1.84 28.05 15.83
CA PHE A 247 0.39 28.16 15.90
C PHE A 247 -0.20 26.81 16.31
N THR A 248 -1.37 26.83 16.93
CA THR A 248 -2.12 25.62 17.32
C THR A 248 -3.15 25.27 16.26
N LEU A 249 -3.05 24.06 15.70
CA LEU A 249 -3.99 23.56 14.70
C LEU A 249 -4.88 22.47 15.30
N ALA A 250 -6.17 22.78 15.47
CA ALA A 250 -7.16 21.79 15.88
C ALA A 250 -7.52 20.89 14.70
N VAL A 251 -7.22 19.61 14.81
CA VAL A 251 -7.48 18.61 13.76
C VAL A 251 -8.61 17.69 14.17
N ALA A 252 -9.70 17.69 13.41
CA ALA A 252 -10.80 16.75 13.63
C ALA A 252 -10.32 15.31 13.44
N LYS A 253 -10.53 14.43 14.42
CA LYS A 253 -10.09 13.04 14.33
C LYS A 253 -10.98 12.11 15.12
N ASP A 254 -11.90 11.46 14.43
CA ASP A 254 -12.80 10.45 14.97
C ASP A 254 -13.28 9.50 13.85
N LYS A 255 -14.40 8.80 14.08
CA LYS A 255 -14.98 7.89 13.07
C LYS A 255 -15.57 8.62 11.86
N ALA A 256 -16.00 9.87 12.03
CA ALA A 256 -16.55 10.69 10.95
C ALA A 256 -15.44 11.39 10.15
N PHE A 257 -14.34 11.78 10.81
CA PHE A 257 -13.21 12.49 10.21
C PHE A 257 -11.93 11.67 10.39
N CYS A 258 -11.63 10.79 9.44
CA CYS A 258 -10.53 9.84 9.56
C CYS A 258 -9.62 9.78 8.31
N PHE A 259 -9.90 10.56 7.25
CA PHE A 259 -9.13 10.56 6.01
C PHE A 259 -8.08 11.66 6.01
N TYR A 260 -6.89 11.29 6.41
CA TYR A 260 -5.72 12.16 6.46
C TYR A 260 -4.52 11.46 5.83
N TYR A 261 -3.72 12.21 5.09
CA TYR A 261 -2.35 11.81 4.79
C TYR A 261 -1.47 12.18 5.97
N SER A 262 -0.76 11.21 6.52
CA SER A 262 0.16 11.44 7.64
C SER A 262 1.23 12.48 7.30
N GLU A 263 1.66 12.50 6.04
CA GLU A 263 2.66 13.43 5.54
C GLU A 263 2.19 14.88 5.58
N ASN A 264 0.89 15.11 5.39
CA ASN A 264 0.32 16.47 5.53
C ASN A 264 0.37 16.94 6.98
N LEU A 265 0.06 16.05 7.93
CA LEU A 265 0.14 16.39 9.35
C LEU A 265 1.60 16.62 9.77
N GLU A 266 2.52 15.74 9.37
CA GLU A 266 3.96 15.94 9.61
C GLU A 266 4.49 17.24 8.96
N LEU A 267 3.93 17.64 7.81
CA LEU A 267 4.29 18.90 7.16
C LEU A 267 3.80 20.11 7.97
N PHE A 268 2.57 20.09 8.49
CA PHE A 268 2.07 21.15 9.37
C PHE A 268 2.96 21.30 10.61
N GLU A 269 3.35 20.19 11.26
CA GLU A 269 4.26 20.21 12.41
C GLU A 269 5.62 20.83 12.04
N LYS A 270 6.20 20.49 10.90
CA LYS A 270 7.46 21.08 10.39
C LYS A 270 7.31 22.58 10.09
N LEU A 271 6.11 23.03 9.70
CA LEU A 271 5.80 24.44 9.47
C LEU A 271 5.51 25.23 10.75
N GLY A 272 5.52 24.57 11.92
CA GLY A 272 5.35 25.21 13.22
C GLY A 272 4.02 24.96 13.90
N ALA A 273 3.15 24.10 13.33
CA ALA A 273 1.90 23.75 13.97
C ALA A 273 2.13 22.86 15.20
N ASP A 274 1.46 23.20 16.30
CA ASP A 274 1.19 22.29 17.42
C ASP A 274 -0.21 21.68 17.17
N ILE A 275 -0.24 20.37 16.89
CA ILE A 275 -1.48 19.70 16.50
C ILE A 275 -2.22 19.21 17.72
N GLU A 276 -3.43 19.73 17.93
CA GLU A 276 -4.37 19.23 18.91
C GLU A 276 -5.55 18.52 18.21
N TYR A 277 -5.78 17.26 18.58
CA TYR A 277 -6.89 16.50 18.01
C TYR A 277 -8.17 16.73 18.81
N PHE A 278 -9.31 16.81 18.12
CA PHE A 278 -10.63 16.85 18.71
C PHE A 278 -11.61 15.96 17.96
N SER A 279 -12.65 15.47 18.64
CA SER A 279 -13.71 14.66 18.05
C SER A 279 -14.96 15.50 17.80
N PRO A 280 -15.30 15.82 16.55
CA PRO A 280 -16.59 16.45 16.25
C PRO A 280 -17.81 15.68 16.75
N LEU A 281 -17.70 14.36 16.96
CA LEU A 281 -18.79 13.50 17.45
C LEU A 281 -18.95 13.55 18.99
N ASP A 282 -17.83 13.67 19.72
CA ASP A 282 -17.82 13.46 21.16
C ASP A 282 -17.51 14.74 21.96
N ASP A 283 -16.70 15.66 21.39
CA ASP A 283 -16.30 16.89 22.05
C ASP A 283 -17.36 17.99 21.90
N LYS A 284 -17.60 18.72 22.96
CA LYS A 284 -18.57 19.85 22.97
C LYS A 284 -17.97 21.17 22.51
N GLU A 285 -16.68 21.32 22.62
CA GLU A 285 -15.94 22.54 22.37
C GLU A 285 -14.65 22.23 21.62
N LEU A 286 -14.17 23.20 20.86
CA LEU A 286 -12.86 23.13 20.22
C LEU A 286 -11.75 23.28 21.25
N PRO A 287 -10.51 22.80 20.96
CA PRO A 287 -9.34 23.13 21.77
C PRO A 287 -9.23 24.64 22.00
N TYR A 288 -9.07 25.04 23.25
CA TYR A 288 -9.18 26.45 23.69
C TYR A 288 -8.21 27.40 22.98
N ASN A 289 -7.00 26.92 22.65
CA ASN A 289 -5.95 27.75 22.06
C ASN A 289 -5.82 27.54 20.53
N ALA A 290 -6.83 27.01 19.87
CA ALA A 290 -6.75 26.74 18.44
C ALA A 290 -6.73 28.05 17.62
N ASP A 291 -5.66 28.27 16.87
CA ASP A 291 -5.52 29.36 15.90
C ASP A 291 -6.20 29.01 14.57
N GLY A 292 -6.36 27.72 14.29
CA GLY A 292 -6.99 27.22 13.07
C GLY A 292 -7.61 25.84 13.24
N ILE A 293 -8.48 25.46 12.31
CA ILE A 293 -9.16 24.17 12.29
C ILE A 293 -8.86 23.46 10.97
N TYR A 294 -8.51 22.17 11.05
CA TYR A 294 -8.38 21.30 9.89
C TYR A 294 -9.41 20.16 9.96
N LEU A 295 -10.38 20.19 9.06
CA LEU A 295 -11.38 19.14 8.86
C LEU A 295 -10.94 18.33 7.64
N GLY A 296 -10.51 17.10 7.87
CA GLY A 296 -10.15 16.16 6.80
C GLY A 296 -11.36 15.51 6.16
N GLY A 297 -11.10 14.47 5.38
CA GLY A 297 -12.15 13.61 4.82
C GLY A 297 -12.64 12.56 5.81
N GLY A 298 -13.63 11.79 5.38
CA GLY A 298 -14.23 10.71 6.15
C GLY A 298 -15.63 10.42 5.67
N TYR A 299 -16.49 9.98 6.61
CA TYR A 299 -17.90 9.70 6.35
C TYR A 299 -18.82 10.46 7.34
N PRO A 300 -18.72 11.80 7.43
CA PRO A 300 -19.54 12.55 8.38
C PRO A 300 -21.04 12.36 8.17
N GLU A 301 -21.49 12.12 6.94
CA GLU A 301 -22.89 11.85 6.59
C GLU A 301 -23.46 10.57 7.20
N ILE A 302 -22.61 9.64 7.62
CA ILE A 302 -23.04 8.40 8.29
C ILE A 302 -23.35 8.64 9.77
N TYR A 303 -22.74 9.67 10.35
CA TYR A 303 -22.81 9.99 11.79
C TYR A 303 -23.60 11.26 12.09
N ALA A 304 -24.17 11.90 11.04
CA ALA A 304 -24.96 13.14 11.15
C ALA A 304 -26.36 12.91 11.73
#